data_123e52a208e88c08287ca04ab4e5a666
#
_entry.id   123e52a208e88c08287ca04ab4e5a666
#
_cell.length_a   1.000
_cell.length_b   1.000
_cell.length_c   1.000
_cell.angle_alpha   90.00
_cell.angle_beta   90.00
_cell.angle_gamma   90.00
#
_symmetry.space_group_name_H-M   'P 1'
#
loop_
_entity.id
_entity.type
_entity.pdbx_description
1 polymer ?
#
loop_
_entity_poly.entity_id
_entity_poly.type
_entity_poly.pdbx_seq_one_letter_code
_entity_poly.pdbx_strand_id
1 'polypeptide(L)'
;MGGMISSAGAAGVINNNSETTNMKENADSLNFEDRTYETRTMKVDGKNVTFRAYENIPYVANPVDTTYQSMNVYIPEAYFHNEKDHKYTAESAPIFLPNSVGGYRPGKAATPTLFKDGEPNAVLYALSRGLVVAAPAARGRSNETIEGVYYGKAPAAIVDLKAAVAYLHKNDKNMPGDANKIISNGTSAGGALSLLLGATGDEPDYAPYLQEIGAANARTDIFAISTYCPITDLIDVDWLAYNTSVGRMKAPGAFDARDNFTGENNLFGTATIDNQHFTKFASFNGDGTAVADEHIIKMMNPLNYIKPNGSTEHWRIRYGEIDNNTSMAVTLIVATRLANYGYDVNFDLPWGIPHAGDYDLEELFDWIDKIVNE
;
A
#
# COMPACT_ATOMS: atom_id res chain seq x y z
N MET A 1 15.50 17.80 72.53
CA MET A 1 14.05 17.94 72.24
C MET A 1 13.93 18.18 70.74
N GLY A 2 13.65 17.13 69.98
CA GLY A 2 13.54 17.15 68.54
C GLY A 2 12.11 17.07 68.11
N GLY A 3 11.70 17.87 67.20
CA GLY A 3 10.38 17.79 66.56
C GLY A 3 10.53 17.14 65.17
N MET A 4 9.95 15.99 64.97
CA MET A 4 9.76 15.39 63.63
C MET A 4 8.53 16.04 62.98
N ILE A 5 8.70 16.56 61.78
CA ILE A 5 7.58 16.97 60.92
C ILE A 5 7.49 15.93 59.79
N SER A 6 6.40 15.16 59.79
CA SER A 6 6.04 14.27 58.70
C SER A 6 5.33 15.03 57.59
N SER A 7 5.88 15.02 56.40
CA SER A 7 5.19 15.48 55.18
C SER A 7 4.43 14.32 54.57
N ALA A 8 3.10 14.40 54.59
CA ALA A 8 2.25 13.47 53.84
C ALA A 8 2.28 13.88 52.35
N GLY A 9 2.78 12.98 51.51
CA GLY A 9 2.70 13.11 50.08
C GLY A 9 1.27 12.81 49.60
N ALA A 10 0.65 13.76 48.96
CA ALA A 10 -0.61 13.54 48.24
C ALA A 10 -0.32 12.72 46.98
N ALA A 11 -0.80 11.50 46.93
CA ALA A 11 -0.86 10.70 45.73
C ALA A 11 -1.88 11.31 44.78
N GLY A 12 -1.41 11.87 43.67
CA GLY A 12 -2.26 12.31 42.59
C GLY A 12 -2.97 11.13 41.94
N VAL A 13 -4.30 11.13 42.02
CA VAL A 13 -5.14 10.21 41.25
C VAL A 13 -5.01 10.59 39.81
N ILE A 14 -4.29 9.80 39.02
CA ILE A 14 -4.23 9.92 37.56
C ILE A 14 -5.62 9.57 37.03
N ASN A 15 -6.21 10.51 36.32
CA ASN A 15 -7.57 10.42 35.80
C ASN A 15 -7.58 9.52 34.56
N ASN A 16 -7.75 8.22 34.72
CA ASN A 16 -7.87 7.23 33.62
C ASN A 16 -9.12 7.41 32.74
N ASN A 17 -10.02 8.35 33.08
CA ASN A 17 -11.25 8.57 32.33
C ASN A 17 -11.07 9.40 31.05
N SER A 18 -10.05 10.25 30.96
CA SER A 18 -9.81 11.04 29.74
C SER A 18 -9.17 10.24 28.61
N GLU A 19 -8.28 9.30 28.93
CA GLU A 19 -7.66 8.44 27.92
C GLU A 19 -8.66 7.41 27.37
N THR A 20 -9.52 6.84 28.22
CA THR A 20 -10.57 5.90 27.77
C THR A 20 -11.68 6.59 26.97
N THR A 21 -11.99 7.86 27.24
CA THR A 21 -12.95 8.63 26.45
C THR A 21 -12.38 9.00 25.08
N ASN A 22 -11.14 9.47 25.02
CA ASN A 22 -10.44 9.76 23.76
C ASN A 22 -10.25 8.51 22.87
N MET A 23 -9.96 7.35 23.46
CA MET A 23 -9.85 6.09 22.70
C MET A 23 -11.20 5.64 22.13
N LYS A 24 -12.33 5.86 22.83
CA LYS A 24 -13.66 5.55 22.30
C LYS A 24 -14.10 6.52 21.22
N GLU A 25 -13.91 7.82 21.38
CA GLU A 25 -14.24 8.82 20.36
C GLU A 25 -13.40 8.60 19.08
N ASN A 26 -12.10 8.27 19.21
CA ASN A 26 -11.24 7.94 18.10
C ASN A 26 -11.64 6.62 17.41
N ALA A 27 -12.09 5.62 18.16
CA ALA A 27 -12.57 4.36 17.60
C ALA A 27 -13.85 4.52 16.78
N ASP A 28 -14.77 5.40 17.23
CA ASP A 28 -16.01 5.70 16.51
C ASP A 28 -15.77 6.53 15.23
N SER A 29 -14.69 7.32 15.17
CA SER A 29 -14.35 8.11 13.98
C SER A 29 -13.98 7.26 12.76
N LEU A 30 -13.59 5.98 12.94
CA LEU A 30 -13.24 5.04 11.89
C LEU A 30 -14.39 4.10 11.48
N ASN A 31 -15.65 4.39 11.85
CA ASN A 31 -16.79 3.64 11.38
C ASN A 31 -17.21 4.08 9.97
N PHE A 32 -17.68 3.12 9.17
CA PHE A 32 -18.12 3.36 7.80
C PHE A 32 -19.61 3.79 7.72
N GLU A 33 -20.47 3.32 8.63
CA GLU A 33 -21.94 3.39 8.54
C GLU A 33 -22.51 4.78 8.29
N ASP A 34 -21.90 5.82 8.86
CA ASP A 34 -22.41 7.20 8.78
C ASP A 34 -21.76 8.04 7.66
N ARG A 35 -21.08 7.40 6.71
CA ARG A 35 -20.40 8.13 5.63
C ARG A 35 -21.36 8.62 4.58
N THR A 36 -21.19 9.86 4.15
CA THR A 36 -21.94 10.44 3.04
C THR A 36 -21.45 9.91 1.70
N TYR A 37 -22.36 9.78 0.74
CA TYR A 37 -22.03 9.29 -0.61
C TYR A 37 -22.78 10.07 -1.69
N GLU A 38 -22.30 9.90 -2.92
CA GLU A 38 -23.00 10.29 -4.14
C GLU A 38 -23.26 9.03 -4.99
N THR A 39 -24.46 8.91 -5.55
CA THR A 39 -24.71 7.88 -6.57
C THR A 39 -24.27 8.40 -7.92
N ARG A 40 -23.39 7.65 -8.58
CA ARG A 40 -22.84 7.96 -9.91
C ARG A 40 -23.12 6.82 -10.88
N THR A 41 -23.31 7.18 -12.16
CA THR A 41 -23.44 6.21 -13.27
C THR A 41 -22.44 6.57 -14.36
N MET A 42 -21.65 5.59 -14.76
CA MET A 42 -20.70 5.69 -15.87
C MET A 42 -20.98 4.58 -16.89
N LYS A 43 -20.51 4.72 -18.12
CA LYS A 43 -20.68 3.67 -19.15
C LYS A 43 -19.36 2.97 -19.39
N VAL A 44 -19.39 1.63 -19.35
CA VAL A 44 -18.28 0.76 -19.76
C VAL A 44 -18.84 -0.21 -20.80
N ASP A 45 -18.27 -0.26 -22.00
CA ASP A 45 -18.71 -1.12 -23.11
C ASP A 45 -20.23 -0.98 -23.42
N GLY A 46 -20.72 0.26 -23.34
CA GLY A 46 -22.14 0.56 -23.59
C GLY A 46 -23.10 0.22 -22.46
N LYS A 47 -22.64 -0.44 -21.39
CA LYS A 47 -23.44 -0.78 -20.20
C LYS A 47 -23.31 0.28 -19.12
N ASN A 48 -24.38 0.55 -18.41
CA ASN A 48 -24.33 1.44 -17.25
C ASN A 48 -23.72 0.71 -16.04
N VAL A 49 -22.76 1.34 -15.40
CA VAL A 49 -22.16 0.95 -14.13
C VAL A 49 -22.59 1.99 -13.11
N THR A 50 -23.50 1.63 -12.21
CA THR A 50 -24.02 2.53 -11.16
C THR A 50 -23.47 2.13 -9.81
N PHE A 51 -22.92 3.10 -9.08
CA PHE A 51 -22.24 2.86 -7.81
C PHE A 51 -22.40 4.04 -6.86
N ARG A 52 -22.26 3.77 -5.56
CA ARG A 52 -22.11 4.80 -4.53
C ARG A 52 -20.63 5.16 -4.39
N ALA A 53 -20.34 6.44 -4.44
CA ALA A 53 -19.02 7.03 -4.25
C ALA A 53 -18.92 7.64 -2.85
N TYR A 54 -18.10 7.05 -2.00
CA TYR A 54 -17.72 7.56 -0.68
C TYR A 54 -16.28 8.07 -0.80
N GLU A 55 -16.08 9.36 -0.78
CA GLU A 55 -14.77 9.95 -1.06
C GLU A 55 -14.19 10.68 0.16
N ASN A 56 -12.86 10.73 0.21
CA ASN A 56 -12.09 11.39 1.28
C ASN A 56 -12.35 10.80 2.69
N ILE A 57 -12.51 9.49 2.81
CA ILE A 57 -12.69 8.81 4.09
C ILE A 57 -11.36 8.71 4.81
N PRO A 58 -11.15 9.35 5.97
CA PRO A 58 -9.96 9.10 6.78
C PRO A 58 -9.94 7.64 7.26
N TYR A 59 -8.84 6.94 7.02
CA TYR A 59 -8.66 5.56 7.47
C TYR A 59 -7.80 5.44 8.74
N VAL A 60 -7.38 6.58 9.31
CA VAL A 60 -6.66 6.68 10.58
C VAL A 60 -7.31 7.75 11.45
N ALA A 61 -7.22 7.59 12.77
CA ALA A 61 -7.80 8.53 13.72
C ALA A 61 -6.95 9.79 13.94
N ASN A 62 -5.62 9.67 13.71
CA ASN A 62 -4.66 10.76 13.92
C ASN A 62 -3.88 11.04 12.61
N PRO A 63 -4.55 11.54 11.55
CA PRO A 63 -3.87 11.79 10.29
C PRO A 63 -2.83 12.90 10.42
N VAL A 64 -1.62 12.65 9.91
CA VAL A 64 -0.58 13.68 9.73
C VAL A 64 -0.97 14.61 8.57
N ASP A 65 -1.57 14.02 7.53
CA ASP A 65 -2.08 14.76 6.36
C ASP A 65 -3.34 14.06 5.84
N THR A 66 -4.48 14.72 5.98
CA THR A 66 -5.77 14.18 5.54
C THR A 66 -5.87 13.97 4.03
N THR A 67 -5.06 14.67 3.22
CA THR A 67 -5.01 14.50 1.77
C THR A 67 -4.45 13.13 1.39
N TYR A 68 -3.47 12.64 2.17
CA TYR A 68 -2.74 11.40 1.88
C TYR A 68 -3.03 10.27 2.87
N GLN A 69 -3.86 10.52 3.89
CA GLN A 69 -4.32 9.49 4.83
C GLN A 69 -5.85 9.36 4.80
N SER A 70 -6.41 9.41 3.60
CA SER A 70 -7.80 9.14 3.29
C SER A 70 -7.91 8.18 2.12
N MET A 71 -9.07 7.57 1.93
CA MET A 71 -9.35 6.73 0.79
C MET A 71 -10.72 7.05 0.19
N ASN A 72 -10.90 6.64 -1.07
CA ASN A 72 -12.18 6.60 -1.74
C ASN A 72 -12.68 5.16 -1.75
N VAL A 73 -13.95 4.97 -1.42
CA VAL A 73 -14.62 3.67 -1.50
C VAL A 73 -15.76 3.78 -2.50
N TYR A 74 -15.80 2.84 -3.46
CA TYR A 74 -16.82 2.77 -4.49
C TYR A 74 -17.50 1.40 -4.41
N ILE A 75 -18.83 1.40 -4.30
CA ILE A 75 -19.62 0.19 -4.05
C ILE A 75 -20.74 0.13 -5.09
N PRO A 76 -20.88 -0.98 -5.84
CA PRO A 76 -21.99 -1.19 -6.77
C PRO A 76 -23.34 -0.94 -6.11
N GLU A 77 -24.20 -0.14 -6.75
CA GLU A 77 -25.52 0.23 -6.19
C GLU A 77 -26.42 -0.97 -5.90
N ALA A 78 -26.31 -2.04 -6.69
CA ALA A 78 -27.07 -3.27 -6.54
C ALA A 78 -26.97 -3.88 -5.12
N TYR A 79 -25.81 -3.75 -4.46
CA TYR A 79 -25.60 -4.33 -3.13
C TYR A 79 -26.45 -3.69 -2.03
N PHE A 80 -26.88 -2.45 -2.22
CA PHE A 80 -27.78 -1.76 -1.28
C PHE A 80 -29.26 -2.12 -1.47
N HIS A 81 -29.56 -2.90 -2.50
CA HIS A 81 -30.91 -3.41 -2.81
C HIS A 81 -31.03 -4.92 -2.64
N ASN A 82 -30.02 -5.57 -2.01
CA ASN A 82 -29.90 -7.03 -1.88
C ASN A 82 -29.89 -7.75 -3.24
N GLU A 83 -29.39 -7.08 -4.26
CA GLU A 83 -29.25 -7.62 -5.61
C GLU A 83 -27.81 -8.09 -5.83
N LYS A 84 -27.64 -9.02 -6.77
CA LYS A 84 -26.32 -9.41 -7.23
C LYS A 84 -25.82 -8.43 -8.27
N ASP A 85 -24.52 -8.16 -8.26
CA ASP A 85 -23.82 -7.60 -9.39
C ASP A 85 -22.87 -8.66 -9.95
N HIS A 86 -23.09 -9.03 -11.24
CA HIS A 86 -22.46 -10.20 -11.83
C HIS A 86 -22.71 -11.46 -10.99
N LYS A 87 -21.65 -12.05 -10.43
CA LYS A 87 -21.71 -13.26 -9.60
C LYS A 87 -21.61 -12.98 -8.09
N TYR A 88 -21.42 -11.73 -7.72
CA TYR A 88 -21.17 -11.33 -6.34
C TYR A 88 -22.41 -10.77 -5.64
N THR A 89 -22.41 -10.84 -4.32
CA THR A 89 -23.37 -10.19 -3.41
C THR A 89 -22.64 -9.15 -2.55
N ALA A 90 -23.38 -8.41 -1.75
CA ALA A 90 -22.80 -7.47 -0.79
C ALA A 90 -21.77 -8.13 0.14
N GLU A 91 -21.99 -9.39 0.53
CA GLU A 91 -21.13 -10.13 1.47
C GLU A 91 -19.99 -10.88 0.80
N SER A 92 -20.05 -11.12 -0.52
CA SER A 92 -19.08 -11.95 -1.22
C SER A 92 -18.20 -11.20 -2.22
N ALA A 93 -18.50 -9.93 -2.48
CA ALA A 93 -17.76 -9.12 -3.44
C ALA A 93 -16.32 -8.91 -2.98
N PRO A 94 -15.31 -9.26 -3.79
CA PRO A 94 -13.93 -8.96 -3.45
C PRO A 94 -13.71 -7.45 -3.39
N ILE A 95 -12.72 -7.03 -2.58
CA ILE A 95 -12.32 -5.62 -2.48
C ILE A 95 -11.04 -5.42 -3.28
N PHE A 96 -11.13 -4.67 -4.38
CA PHE A 96 -9.98 -4.23 -5.16
C PHE A 96 -9.35 -3.01 -4.53
N LEU A 97 -8.05 -3.08 -4.20
CA LEU A 97 -7.29 -2.07 -3.47
C LEU A 97 -6.14 -1.55 -4.35
N PRO A 98 -6.43 -0.68 -5.34
CA PRO A 98 -5.40 -0.06 -6.16
C PRO A 98 -4.68 1.04 -5.38
N ASN A 99 -3.35 1.11 -5.47
CA ASN A 99 -2.59 2.24 -4.95
C ASN A 99 -1.94 3.04 -6.07
N SER A 100 -1.91 4.38 -5.92
CA SER A 100 -1.43 5.31 -6.93
C SER A 100 0.01 5.81 -6.66
N VAL A 101 0.76 5.12 -5.81
CA VAL A 101 2.13 5.52 -5.47
C VAL A 101 3.06 5.25 -6.65
N GLY A 102 3.69 6.31 -7.18
CA GLY A 102 4.69 6.23 -8.25
C GLY A 102 6.01 6.85 -7.82
N GLY A 103 7.15 6.18 -8.04
CA GLY A 103 8.48 6.65 -7.61
C GLY A 103 8.56 6.97 -6.12
N TYR A 104 7.78 6.28 -5.29
CA TYR A 104 7.62 6.54 -3.84
C TYR A 104 7.19 7.97 -3.49
N ARG A 105 6.62 8.72 -4.43
CA ARG A 105 5.99 10.03 -4.18
C ARG A 105 4.60 9.83 -3.58
N PRO A 106 4.03 10.87 -2.95
CA PRO A 106 2.67 10.79 -2.42
C PRO A 106 1.67 10.40 -3.50
N GLY A 107 0.87 9.37 -3.22
CA GLY A 107 -0.21 8.90 -4.10
C GLY A 107 -1.56 9.41 -3.62
N LYS A 108 -2.35 10.01 -4.51
CA LYS A 108 -3.74 10.40 -4.21
C LYS A 108 -4.68 9.21 -4.37
N ALA A 109 -5.79 9.22 -3.65
CA ALA A 109 -6.87 8.27 -3.83
C ALA A 109 -7.38 8.27 -5.28
N ALA A 110 -7.39 7.09 -5.93
CA ALA A 110 -7.82 6.96 -7.31
C ALA A 110 -9.35 7.13 -7.43
N THR A 111 -9.81 7.53 -8.62
CA THR A 111 -11.22 7.71 -8.96
C THR A 111 -11.60 6.93 -10.21
N PRO A 112 -12.86 6.47 -10.35
CA PRO A 112 -13.35 5.87 -11.59
C PRO A 112 -13.21 6.87 -12.74
N THR A 113 -12.57 6.45 -13.83
CA THR A 113 -12.28 7.36 -14.96
C THR A 113 -12.35 6.60 -16.28
N LEU A 114 -12.86 7.28 -17.32
CA LEU A 114 -12.68 6.89 -18.72
C LEU A 114 -11.54 7.70 -19.30
N PHE A 115 -10.63 7.04 -19.98
CA PHE A 115 -9.58 7.69 -20.75
C PHE A 115 -10.15 8.33 -22.04
N LYS A 116 -9.34 9.09 -22.75
CA LYS A 116 -9.79 9.81 -23.98
C LYS A 116 -10.22 8.88 -25.12
N ASP A 117 -9.69 7.67 -25.15
CA ASP A 117 -10.04 6.59 -26.08
C ASP A 117 -11.33 5.84 -25.69
N GLY A 118 -11.90 6.17 -24.52
CA GLY A 118 -13.11 5.54 -23.99
C GLY A 118 -12.84 4.33 -23.07
N GLU A 119 -11.59 3.91 -22.94
CA GLU A 119 -11.22 2.79 -22.07
C GLU A 119 -11.34 3.16 -20.58
N PRO A 120 -11.84 2.25 -19.73
CA PRO A 120 -11.91 2.47 -18.28
C PRO A 120 -10.53 2.30 -17.65
N ASN A 121 -10.25 3.08 -16.59
CA ASN A 121 -9.14 2.75 -15.71
C ASN A 121 -9.47 1.53 -14.82
N ALA A 122 -8.46 0.99 -14.11
CA ALA A 122 -8.64 -0.20 -13.28
C ALA A 122 -9.76 -0.05 -12.22
N VAL A 123 -9.96 1.15 -11.66
CA VAL A 123 -11.02 1.44 -10.69
C VAL A 123 -12.42 1.25 -11.31
N LEU A 124 -12.65 1.87 -12.47
CA LEU A 124 -13.93 1.76 -13.16
C LEU A 124 -14.14 0.37 -13.75
N TYR A 125 -13.08 -0.28 -14.22
CA TYR A 125 -13.15 -1.64 -14.71
C TYR A 125 -13.51 -2.64 -13.59
N ALA A 126 -12.92 -2.49 -12.39
CA ALA A 126 -13.29 -3.29 -11.22
C ALA A 126 -14.79 -3.18 -10.89
N LEU A 127 -15.31 -1.96 -10.86
CA LEU A 127 -16.74 -1.69 -10.65
C LEU A 127 -17.60 -2.33 -11.74
N SER A 128 -17.16 -2.30 -13.00
CA SER A 128 -17.89 -2.93 -14.11
C SER A 128 -17.90 -4.46 -14.03
N ARG A 129 -17.05 -5.06 -13.18
CA ARG A 129 -17.00 -6.50 -12.89
C ARG A 129 -17.69 -6.86 -11.56
N GLY A 130 -18.32 -5.90 -10.89
CA GLY A 130 -19.04 -6.09 -9.63
C GLY A 130 -18.18 -6.11 -8.37
N LEU A 131 -16.91 -5.68 -8.44
CA LEU A 131 -16.06 -5.59 -7.27
C LEU A 131 -16.36 -4.30 -6.48
N VAL A 132 -16.15 -4.36 -5.16
CA VAL A 132 -16.00 -3.16 -4.35
C VAL A 132 -14.59 -2.62 -4.56
N VAL A 133 -14.44 -1.29 -4.65
CA VAL A 133 -13.12 -0.66 -4.78
C VAL A 133 -12.84 0.19 -3.56
N ALA A 134 -11.69 -0.02 -2.93
CA ALA A 134 -11.14 0.84 -1.89
C ALA A 134 -9.79 1.37 -2.37
N ALA A 135 -9.73 2.64 -2.75
CA ALA A 135 -8.55 3.28 -3.33
C ALA A 135 -7.90 4.22 -2.30
N PRO A 136 -6.90 3.77 -1.53
CA PRO A 136 -6.22 4.61 -0.56
C PRO A 136 -5.27 5.59 -1.23
N ALA A 137 -5.22 6.81 -0.69
CA ALA A 137 -4.06 7.68 -0.82
C ALA A 137 -2.97 7.21 0.14
N ALA A 138 -1.73 7.61 -0.08
CA ALA A 138 -0.63 7.34 0.84
C ALA A 138 0.38 8.47 0.81
N ARG A 139 1.01 8.73 1.95
CA ARG A 139 2.16 9.62 2.06
C ARG A 139 3.33 9.08 1.24
N GLY A 140 4.25 9.95 0.88
CA GLY A 140 5.44 9.57 0.13
C GLY A 140 6.62 10.48 0.39
N ARG A 141 7.77 10.11 -0.16
CA ARG A 141 9.09 10.67 0.10
C ARG A 141 9.22 12.19 -0.02
N SER A 142 8.34 12.85 -0.77
CA SER A 142 8.36 14.28 -1.00
C SER A 142 7.34 15.07 -0.16
N ASN A 143 6.62 14.42 0.77
CA ASN A 143 5.78 15.17 1.70
C ASN A 143 6.65 15.92 2.70
N GLU A 144 6.43 17.23 2.75
CA GLU A 144 7.21 18.17 3.53
C GLU A 144 6.31 19.29 4.06
N THR A 145 6.51 19.74 5.29
CA THR A 145 5.84 20.92 5.84
C THR A 145 6.45 22.20 5.27
N ILE A 146 5.79 23.33 5.52
CA ILE A 146 6.30 24.65 5.13
C ILE A 146 7.65 24.96 5.80
N GLU A 147 7.90 24.40 6.97
CA GLU A 147 9.13 24.54 7.74
C GLU A 147 10.25 23.59 7.28
N GLY A 148 10.03 22.77 6.25
CA GLY A 148 11.03 21.84 5.73
C GLY A 148 11.14 20.53 6.51
N VAL A 149 10.08 20.10 7.19
CA VAL A 149 10.04 18.82 7.92
C VAL A 149 9.39 17.75 7.06
N TYR A 150 10.13 16.69 6.74
CA TYR A 150 9.62 15.55 5.97
C TYR A 150 8.78 14.64 6.85
N TYR A 151 7.57 14.27 6.35
CA TYR A 151 6.63 13.40 7.07
C TYR A 151 6.17 12.17 6.27
N GLY A 152 6.76 11.95 5.10
CA GLY A 152 6.41 10.82 4.21
C GLY A 152 7.60 9.92 3.84
N LYS A 153 8.74 10.00 4.57
CA LYS A 153 9.88 9.10 4.40
C LYS A 153 9.52 7.67 4.81
N ALA A 154 10.31 6.70 4.36
CA ALA A 154 10.11 5.31 4.76
C ALA A 154 10.01 5.18 6.29
N PRO A 155 9.06 4.37 6.81
CA PRO A 155 8.15 3.47 6.11
C PRO A 155 6.73 4.05 5.87
N ALA A 156 6.53 5.38 5.84
CA ALA A 156 5.22 6.03 5.88
C ALA A 156 4.21 5.46 4.86
N ALA A 157 4.61 5.25 3.59
CA ALA A 157 3.69 4.80 2.54
C ALA A 157 3.12 3.40 2.82
N ILE A 158 3.93 2.43 3.23
CA ILE A 158 3.46 1.08 3.54
C ILE A 158 2.61 1.07 4.81
N VAL A 159 2.95 1.90 5.81
CA VAL A 159 2.15 2.06 7.05
C VAL A 159 0.77 2.60 6.72
N ASP A 160 0.66 3.59 5.84
CA ASP A 160 -0.60 4.16 5.38
C ASP A 160 -1.47 3.10 4.68
N LEU A 161 -0.89 2.31 3.76
CA LEU A 161 -1.63 1.25 3.08
C LEU A 161 -2.09 0.14 4.03
N LYS A 162 -1.26 -0.24 5.01
CA LYS A 162 -1.65 -1.19 6.07
C LYS A 162 -2.79 -0.64 6.94
N ALA A 163 -2.76 0.64 7.27
CA ALA A 163 -3.84 1.29 8.02
C ALA A 163 -5.15 1.30 7.23
N ALA A 164 -5.10 1.50 5.90
CA ALA A 164 -6.27 1.38 5.04
C ALA A 164 -6.84 -0.06 5.03
N VAL A 165 -5.98 -1.07 4.96
CA VAL A 165 -6.39 -2.49 5.09
C VAL A 165 -7.03 -2.76 6.46
N ALA A 166 -6.43 -2.29 7.55
CA ALA A 166 -6.99 -2.43 8.90
C ALA A 166 -8.37 -1.74 9.03
N TYR A 167 -8.57 -0.60 8.37
CA TYR A 167 -9.87 0.07 8.30
C TYR A 167 -10.91 -0.82 7.60
N LEU A 168 -10.58 -1.46 6.49
CA LEU A 168 -11.49 -2.35 5.77
C LEU A 168 -11.86 -3.58 6.62
N HIS A 169 -10.90 -4.22 7.27
CA HIS A 169 -11.18 -5.33 8.18
C HIS A 169 -12.05 -4.92 9.37
N LYS A 170 -11.83 -3.74 9.95
CA LYS A 170 -12.68 -3.21 11.02
C LYS A 170 -14.13 -3.04 10.56
N ASN A 171 -14.34 -2.62 9.32
CA ASN A 171 -15.65 -2.29 8.78
C ASN A 171 -16.29 -3.40 7.93
N ASP A 172 -15.75 -4.61 7.91
CA ASP A 172 -16.21 -5.74 7.11
C ASP A 172 -17.72 -6.03 7.23
N LYS A 173 -18.28 -5.81 8.43
CA LYS A 173 -19.72 -6.00 8.70
C LYS A 173 -20.57 -4.74 8.48
N ASN A 174 -19.94 -3.61 8.26
CA ASN A 174 -20.59 -2.29 8.21
C ASN A 174 -20.61 -1.71 6.79
N MET A 175 -20.04 -2.43 5.82
CA MET A 175 -20.02 -2.04 4.41
C MET A 175 -20.10 -3.29 3.51
N PRO A 176 -20.67 -3.18 2.31
CA PRO A 176 -20.56 -4.24 1.32
C PRO A 176 -19.10 -4.50 0.93
N GLY A 177 -18.80 -5.76 0.65
CA GLY A 177 -17.47 -6.27 0.31
C GLY A 177 -16.95 -7.26 1.35
N ASP A 178 -16.18 -8.25 0.90
CA ASP A 178 -15.56 -9.26 1.75
C ASP A 178 -14.12 -8.86 2.05
N ALA A 179 -13.88 -8.35 3.26
CA ALA A 179 -12.53 -7.95 3.67
C ALA A 179 -11.55 -9.13 3.82
N ASN A 180 -12.03 -10.38 3.75
CA ASN A 180 -11.16 -11.55 3.63
C ASN A 180 -10.66 -11.75 2.18
N LYS A 181 -11.17 -10.97 1.23
CA LYS A 181 -10.80 -11.01 -0.19
C LYS A 181 -10.33 -9.66 -0.69
N ILE A 182 -9.39 -9.03 0.04
CA ILE A 182 -8.72 -7.80 -0.39
C ILE A 182 -7.62 -8.16 -1.39
N ILE A 183 -7.67 -7.55 -2.58
CA ILE A 183 -6.67 -7.72 -3.63
C ILE A 183 -5.97 -6.38 -3.86
N SER A 184 -4.70 -6.27 -3.49
CA SER A 184 -3.92 -5.07 -3.76
C SER A 184 -3.38 -5.06 -5.19
N ASN A 185 -3.39 -3.89 -5.83
CA ASN A 185 -2.83 -3.69 -7.17
C ASN A 185 -1.95 -2.45 -7.22
N GLY A 186 -0.82 -2.53 -7.92
CA GLY A 186 0.08 -1.40 -8.06
C GLY A 186 1.17 -1.58 -9.11
N THR A 187 1.73 -0.46 -9.54
CA THR A 187 2.78 -0.40 -10.57
C THR A 187 4.03 0.26 -10.01
N SER A 188 5.22 -0.20 -10.39
CA SER A 188 6.50 0.43 -10.01
C SER A 188 6.70 0.45 -8.49
N ALA A 189 6.90 1.61 -7.88
CA ALA A 189 6.90 1.76 -6.42
C ALA A 189 5.58 1.30 -5.78
N GLY A 190 4.43 1.57 -6.41
CA GLY A 190 3.14 1.04 -5.97
C GLY A 190 3.07 -0.49 -6.06
N GLY A 191 3.71 -1.08 -7.07
CA GLY A 191 3.87 -2.53 -7.17
C GLY A 191 4.72 -3.11 -6.04
N ALA A 192 5.80 -2.44 -5.68
CA ALA A 192 6.62 -2.81 -4.52
C ALA A 192 5.83 -2.74 -3.20
N LEU A 193 5.00 -1.72 -3.04
CA LEU A 193 4.13 -1.59 -1.85
C LEU A 193 3.05 -2.67 -1.81
N SER A 194 2.48 -3.08 -2.95
CA SER A 194 1.56 -4.23 -3.01
C SER A 194 2.27 -5.53 -2.64
N LEU A 195 3.52 -5.75 -3.10
CA LEU A 195 4.34 -6.88 -2.65
C LEU A 195 4.60 -6.84 -1.14
N LEU A 196 4.91 -5.67 -0.58
CA LEU A 196 5.10 -5.50 0.86
C LEU A 196 3.82 -5.82 1.64
N LEU A 197 2.66 -5.36 1.21
CA LEU A 197 1.38 -5.71 1.85
C LEU A 197 1.21 -7.23 1.92
N GLY A 198 1.41 -7.93 0.79
CA GLY A 198 1.30 -9.39 0.75
C GLY A 198 2.35 -10.10 1.59
N ALA A 199 3.61 -9.67 1.53
CA ALA A 199 4.72 -10.33 2.21
C ALA A 199 4.68 -10.14 3.73
N THR A 200 4.19 -8.99 4.19
CA THR A 200 4.29 -8.61 5.61
C THR A 200 3.05 -8.96 6.43
N GLY A 201 1.85 -9.13 5.82
CA GLY A 201 0.65 -9.47 6.60
C GLY A 201 0.56 -8.68 7.92
N ASP A 202 0.47 -9.38 9.04
CA ASP A 202 0.40 -8.79 10.40
C ASP A 202 1.78 -8.72 11.10
N GLU A 203 2.87 -8.54 10.35
CA GLU A 203 4.21 -8.45 10.95
C GLU A 203 4.32 -7.30 11.96
N PRO A 204 4.88 -7.58 13.17
CA PRO A 204 4.88 -6.65 14.28
C PRO A 204 5.79 -5.43 14.08
N ASP A 205 6.71 -5.46 13.13
CA ASP A 205 7.60 -4.35 12.81
C ASP A 205 6.84 -3.05 12.52
N TYR A 206 5.61 -3.15 12.01
CA TYR A 206 4.76 -2.00 11.64
C TYR A 206 3.87 -1.50 12.78
N ALA A 207 3.69 -2.29 13.85
CA ALA A 207 2.72 -1.98 14.91
C ALA A 207 2.95 -0.62 15.59
N PRO A 208 4.17 -0.18 15.92
CA PRO A 208 4.39 1.13 16.54
C PRO A 208 3.93 2.29 15.64
N TYR A 209 4.20 2.20 14.33
CA TYR A 209 3.83 3.23 13.36
C TYR A 209 2.32 3.28 13.12
N LEU A 210 1.64 2.12 13.08
CA LEU A 210 0.19 2.03 12.97
C LEU A 210 -0.48 2.64 14.20
N GLN A 211 0.05 2.38 15.39
CA GLN A 211 -0.43 2.96 16.64
C GLN A 211 -0.28 4.49 16.65
N GLU A 212 0.85 5.03 16.21
CA GLU A 212 1.14 6.45 16.16
C GLU A 212 0.10 7.24 15.34
N ILE A 213 -0.27 6.73 14.17
CA ILE A 213 -1.28 7.36 13.29
C ILE A 213 -2.72 7.02 13.68
N GLY A 214 -2.92 6.23 14.72
CA GLY A 214 -4.26 5.82 15.17
C GLY A 214 -4.97 4.92 14.16
N ALA A 215 -4.27 3.95 13.57
CA ALA A 215 -4.88 2.95 12.72
C ALA A 215 -5.90 2.09 13.49
N ALA A 216 -6.87 1.53 12.78
CA ALA A 216 -7.85 0.62 13.38
C ALA A 216 -7.14 -0.59 14.01
N ASN A 217 -7.60 -1.03 15.18
CA ASN A 217 -7.11 -2.24 15.83
C ASN A 217 -7.71 -3.47 15.13
N ALA A 218 -7.20 -3.79 13.95
CA ALA A 218 -7.60 -4.91 13.13
C ALA A 218 -6.39 -5.48 12.39
N ARG A 219 -6.53 -6.66 11.80
CA ARG A 219 -5.48 -7.27 11.00
C ARG A 219 -5.13 -6.45 9.74
N THR A 220 -3.94 -6.63 9.21
CA THR A 220 -3.41 -5.90 8.05
C THR A 220 -3.00 -6.83 6.91
N ASP A 221 -3.31 -8.11 6.99
CA ASP A 221 -3.10 -9.09 5.95
C ASP A 221 -4.12 -8.95 4.80
N ILE A 222 -3.74 -9.40 3.62
CA ILE A 222 -4.57 -9.37 2.41
C ILE A 222 -4.61 -10.74 1.74
N PHE A 223 -5.63 -10.95 0.91
CA PHE A 223 -5.86 -12.22 0.21
C PHE A 223 -4.91 -12.43 -0.96
N ALA A 224 -4.74 -11.40 -1.81
CA ALA A 224 -3.96 -11.51 -3.02
C ALA A 224 -3.28 -10.19 -3.40
N ILE A 225 -2.22 -10.27 -4.19
CA ILE A 225 -1.59 -9.11 -4.81
C ILE A 225 -1.52 -9.24 -6.33
N SER A 226 -1.65 -8.11 -7.01
CA SER A 226 -1.24 -7.91 -8.39
C SER A 226 -0.20 -6.80 -8.44
N THR A 227 0.91 -7.05 -9.09
CA THR A 227 1.99 -6.09 -9.22
C THR A 227 2.56 -6.03 -10.62
N TYR A 228 2.81 -4.83 -11.08
CA TYR A 228 3.47 -4.56 -12.36
C TYR A 228 4.82 -3.92 -12.10
N CYS A 229 5.88 -4.47 -12.70
CA CYS A 229 7.25 -3.99 -12.65
C CYS A 229 7.66 -3.42 -11.27
N PRO A 230 7.54 -4.20 -10.18
CA PRO A 230 7.77 -3.71 -8.83
C PRO A 230 9.22 -3.29 -8.62
N ILE A 231 9.42 -2.05 -8.14
CA ILE A 231 10.73 -1.55 -7.73
C ILE A 231 10.96 -1.94 -6.27
N THR A 232 11.47 -3.14 -6.08
CA THR A 232 11.70 -3.77 -4.76
C THR A 232 13.09 -4.38 -4.67
N ASP A 233 13.41 -5.00 -3.53
CA ASP A 233 14.73 -5.57 -3.22
C ASP A 233 15.86 -4.54 -3.34
N LEU A 234 15.77 -3.55 -2.48
CA LEU A 234 16.63 -2.36 -2.50
C LEU A 234 18.08 -2.65 -2.02
N ILE A 235 18.44 -3.89 -1.64
CA ILE A 235 19.69 -4.14 -0.91
C ILE A 235 20.71 -4.95 -1.71
N ASP A 236 20.33 -6.10 -2.27
CA ASP A 236 21.31 -7.07 -2.75
C ASP A 236 21.32 -7.27 -4.27
N VAL A 237 20.14 -7.21 -4.91
CA VAL A 237 19.98 -7.61 -6.31
C VAL A 237 20.15 -6.45 -7.27
N ASP A 238 19.71 -5.26 -6.91
CA ASP A 238 19.78 -4.10 -7.80
C ASP A 238 21.24 -3.71 -8.07
N TRP A 239 22.12 -3.82 -7.08
CA TRP A 239 23.54 -3.60 -7.29
C TRP A 239 24.15 -4.65 -8.21
N LEU A 240 23.82 -5.92 -8.02
CA LEU A 240 24.33 -7.01 -8.86
C LEU A 240 23.79 -6.89 -10.28
N ALA A 241 22.50 -6.60 -10.44
CA ALA A 241 21.88 -6.39 -11.73
C ALA A 241 22.41 -5.15 -12.46
N TYR A 242 22.63 -4.06 -11.75
CA TYR A 242 23.22 -2.85 -12.30
C TYR A 242 24.64 -3.07 -12.83
N ASN A 243 25.48 -3.80 -12.09
CA ASN A 243 26.85 -4.08 -12.51
C ASN A 243 26.96 -5.17 -13.58
N THR A 244 26.00 -6.08 -13.67
CA THR A 244 26.03 -7.21 -14.65
C THR A 244 25.26 -6.90 -15.92
N SER A 245 24.28 -6.02 -15.92
CA SER A 245 23.49 -5.65 -17.11
C SER A 245 24.13 -4.59 -17.98
N VAL A 246 25.44 -4.54 -18.01
CA VAL A 246 26.23 -3.85 -19.04
C VAL A 246 25.76 -2.42 -19.38
N GLY A 247 26.09 -1.46 -18.56
CA GLY A 247 26.43 -0.11 -19.01
C GLY A 247 25.36 0.72 -19.72
N ARG A 248 24.08 0.35 -19.69
CA ARG A 248 23.01 1.06 -20.39
C ARG A 248 21.75 1.39 -19.59
N MET A 249 21.66 0.98 -18.35
CA MET A 249 20.52 1.42 -17.54
C MET A 249 20.73 2.88 -17.11
N LYS A 250 20.22 3.80 -17.91
CA LYS A 250 20.04 5.21 -17.52
C LYS A 250 18.88 5.39 -16.55
N ALA A 251 18.29 4.33 -16.11
CA ALA A 251 17.16 4.42 -15.21
C ALA A 251 17.67 4.56 -13.80
N PRO A 252 17.25 5.58 -13.07
CA PRO A 252 17.31 5.58 -11.63
C PRO A 252 16.36 4.49 -11.16
N GLY A 253 16.81 3.25 -11.18
CA GLY A 253 16.11 2.12 -10.61
C GLY A 253 16.23 2.13 -9.10
N ALA A 254 15.82 1.06 -8.47
CA ALA A 254 15.95 0.85 -7.03
C ALA A 254 17.40 0.50 -6.64
N PHE A 255 18.36 1.34 -6.99
CA PHE A 255 19.75 1.14 -6.60
C PHE A 255 20.32 2.36 -5.88
N ASP A 256 21.22 2.09 -4.96
CA ASP A 256 21.90 3.13 -4.18
C ASP A 256 23.03 3.77 -5.02
N ALA A 257 22.86 5.04 -5.37
CA ALA A 257 23.80 5.75 -6.22
C ALA A 257 25.02 6.23 -5.45
N ARG A 258 26.18 6.17 -6.10
CA ARG A 258 27.43 6.67 -5.53
C ARG A 258 27.58 8.18 -5.64
N ASP A 259 27.30 8.73 -6.81
CA ASP A 259 27.62 10.11 -7.16
C ASP A 259 26.39 11.02 -7.21
N ASN A 260 25.19 10.42 -7.38
CA ASN A 260 23.91 11.14 -7.40
C ASN A 260 22.86 10.32 -6.67
N PHE A 261 22.05 10.97 -5.86
CA PHE A 261 20.95 10.33 -5.18
C PHE A 261 19.83 9.98 -6.14
N THR A 262 19.30 8.76 -6.03
CA THR A 262 18.11 8.31 -6.75
C THR A 262 16.83 8.68 -5.99
N GLY A 263 15.67 8.37 -6.60
CA GLY A 263 14.38 8.47 -5.92
C GLY A 263 14.29 7.61 -4.66
N GLU A 264 14.99 6.49 -4.63
CA GLU A 264 15.05 5.56 -3.51
C GLU A 264 15.88 6.11 -2.35
N ASN A 265 16.98 6.84 -2.64
CA ASN A 265 17.72 7.56 -1.61
C ASN A 265 16.83 8.64 -0.93
N ASN A 266 16.00 9.35 -1.68
CA ASN A 266 15.01 10.28 -1.11
C ASN A 266 13.92 9.56 -0.28
N LEU A 267 13.65 8.30 -0.56
CA LEU A 267 12.75 7.49 0.26
C LEU A 267 13.33 7.27 1.66
N PHE A 268 14.63 6.97 1.74
CA PHE A 268 15.35 6.73 2.97
C PHE A 268 15.93 8.04 3.55
N GLY A 269 15.07 8.86 4.10
CA GLY A 269 15.43 10.06 4.83
C GLY A 269 14.90 10.03 6.26
N THR A 270 14.99 11.17 6.91
CA THR A 270 14.38 11.42 8.22
C THR A 270 13.51 12.66 8.16
N ALA A 271 12.93 13.07 9.27
CA ALA A 271 12.20 14.34 9.36
C ALA A 271 13.04 15.57 8.93
N THR A 272 14.37 15.48 9.02
CA THR A 272 15.29 16.60 8.75
C THR A 272 16.34 16.29 7.69
N ILE A 273 16.41 15.05 7.21
CA ILE A 273 17.39 14.61 6.21
C ILE A 273 16.62 14.11 4.98
N ASP A 274 16.84 14.74 3.84
CA ASP A 274 16.12 14.39 2.61
C ASP A 274 16.58 13.06 2.02
N ASN A 275 17.89 12.79 2.03
CA ASN A 275 18.47 11.63 1.35
C ASN A 275 19.38 10.85 2.30
N GLN A 276 19.26 9.52 2.26
CA GLN A 276 20.18 8.60 2.91
C GLN A 276 20.52 7.43 1.97
N HIS A 277 21.72 6.89 2.09
CA HIS A 277 22.05 5.62 1.48
C HIS A 277 21.32 4.47 2.16
N PHE A 278 21.00 3.43 1.40
CA PHE A 278 20.34 2.23 1.94
C PHE A 278 21.17 0.96 1.75
N THR A 279 22.37 1.07 1.13
CA THR A 279 23.35 -0.01 1.07
C THR A 279 24.68 0.44 1.72
N LYS A 280 25.33 -0.51 2.40
CA LYS A 280 26.69 -0.27 2.92
C LYS A 280 27.71 0.04 1.84
N PHE A 281 27.46 -0.45 0.63
CA PHE A 281 28.33 -0.23 -0.50
C PHE A 281 28.42 1.25 -0.91
N ALA A 282 27.29 1.94 -0.99
CA ALA A 282 27.26 3.35 -1.34
C ALA A 282 27.94 4.23 -0.29
N SER A 283 27.86 3.87 0.99
CA SER A 283 28.51 4.62 2.08
C SER A 283 30.04 4.66 2.00
N PHE A 284 30.65 3.75 1.22
CA PHE A 284 32.11 3.74 1.02
C PHE A 284 32.63 4.85 0.08
N ASN A 285 31.75 5.63 -0.52
CA ASN A 285 32.15 6.72 -1.40
C ASN A 285 32.77 7.92 -0.69
N GLY A 286 32.60 8.03 0.61
CA GLY A 286 33.18 9.13 1.39
C GLY A 286 32.49 10.48 1.20
N ASP A 287 31.26 10.52 0.69
CA ASP A 287 30.44 11.73 0.58
C ASP A 287 29.91 12.24 1.94
N GLY A 288 30.14 11.48 3.00
CA GLY A 288 29.71 11.80 4.36
C GLY A 288 28.23 11.53 4.66
N THR A 289 27.49 11.01 3.68
CA THR A 289 26.08 10.68 3.87
C THR A 289 25.94 9.37 4.65
N ALA A 290 25.15 9.39 5.72
CA ALA A 290 24.88 8.21 6.52
C ALA A 290 24.00 7.20 5.79
N VAL A 291 24.17 5.93 6.12
CA VAL A 291 23.23 4.86 5.75
C VAL A 291 21.98 5.01 6.62
N ALA A 292 20.81 4.80 6.06
CA ALA A 292 19.53 4.78 6.76
C ALA A 292 19.51 3.68 7.84
N ASP A 293 18.57 3.79 8.75
CA ASP A 293 18.37 2.81 9.80
C ASP A 293 18.12 1.41 9.20
N GLU A 294 18.87 0.40 9.66
CA GLU A 294 18.81 -0.98 9.14
C GLU A 294 17.40 -1.60 9.31
N HIS A 295 16.66 -1.22 10.35
CA HIS A 295 15.30 -1.68 10.57
C HIS A 295 14.34 -1.09 9.53
N ILE A 296 14.48 0.21 9.22
CA ILE A 296 13.67 0.86 8.17
C ILE A 296 13.99 0.25 6.80
N ILE A 297 15.26 0.01 6.49
CA ILE A 297 15.66 -0.66 5.26
C ILE A 297 15.02 -2.07 5.17
N LYS A 298 15.09 -2.84 6.26
CA LYS A 298 14.42 -4.15 6.35
C LYS A 298 12.93 -4.05 6.06
N MET A 299 12.24 -3.07 6.65
CA MET A 299 10.78 -2.86 6.49
C MET A 299 10.35 -2.55 5.06
N MET A 300 11.25 -2.04 4.23
CA MET A 300 10.95 -1.68 2.83
C MET A 300 11.27 -2.80 1.83
N ASN A 301 11.81 -3.93 2.27
CA ASN A 301 12.16 -5.04 1.38
C ASN A 301 11.27 -6.27 1.63
N PRO A 302 10.35 -6.62 0.72
CA PRO A 302 9.44 -7.76 0.86
C PRO A 302 10.18 -9.11 1.00
N LEU A 303 11.38 -9.24 0.44
CA LEU A 303 12.17 -10.47 0.55
C LEU A 303 12.56 -10.81 1.99
N ASN A 304 12.59 -9.83 2.89
CA ASN A 304 12.84 -10.09 4.32
C ASN A 304 11.64 -10.74 5.02
N TYR A 305 10.46 -10.71 4.41
CA TYR A 305 9.20 -11.16 5.01
C TYR A 305 8.57 -12.35 4.28
N ILE A 306 8.95 -12.60 3.02
CA ILE A 306 8.49 -13.80 2.29
C ILE A 306 9.06 -15.04 2.97
N LYS A 307 8.19 -15.83 3.59
CA LYS A 307 8.47 -17.04 4.37
C LYS A 307 7.40 -18.10 4.09
N PRO A 308 7.64 -19.38 4.37
CA PRO A 308 6.61 -20.41 4.23
C PRO A 308 5.38 -20.08 5.10
N ASN A 309 4.20 -20.39 4.60
CA ASN A 309 2.92 -20.22 5.31
C ASN A 309 2.61 -18.76 5.70
N GLY A 310 2.96 -17.79 4.86
CA GLY A 310 2.47 -16.41 4.99
C GLY A 310 0.95 -16.32 4.70
N SER A 311 0.33 -15.20 5.08
CA SER A 311 -1.12 -15.02 4.97
C SER A 311 -1.64 -14.86 3.55
N THR A 312 -0.83 -14.27 2.65
CA THR A 312 -1.22 -14.05 1.25
C THR A 312 -0.84 -15.26 0.40
N GLU A 313 -1.81 -15.85 -0.27
CA GLU A 313 -1.62 -17.10 -1.03
C GLU A 313 -1.42 -16.86 -2.53
N HIS A 314 -2.07 -15.84 -3.12
CA HIS A 314 -2.11 -15.60 -4.56
C HIS A 314 -1.29 -14.37 -4.96
N TRP A 315 -0.35 -14.57 -5.87
CA TRP A 315 0.62 -13.56 -6.28
C TRP A 315 0.64 -13.43 -7.81
N ARG A 316 0.10 -12.32 -8.33
CA ARG A 316 0.19 -11.99 -9.76
C ARG A 316 1.29 -10.97 -9.97
N ILE A 317 2.29 -11.32 -10.77
CA ILE A 317 3.48 -10.52 -11.00
C ILE A 317 3.68 -10.36 -12.51
N ARG A 318 3.79 -9.12 -12.97
CA ARG A 318 4.04 -8.76 -14.37
C ARG A 318 5.29 -7.90 -14.49
N TYR A 319 6.07 -8.18 -15.52
CA TYR A 319 7.25 -7.40 -15.86
C TYR A 319 7.36 -7.27 -17.37
N GLY A 320 7.33 -6.04 -17.91
CA GLY A 320 7.42 -5.81 -19.36
C GLY A 320 8.80 -6.13 -19.91
N GLU A 321 8.89 -6.85 -21.03
CA GLU A 321 10.16 -7.33 -21.58
C GLU A 321 11.13 -6.19 -21.92
N ILE A 322 10.62 -5.01 -22.35
CA ILE A 322 11.45 -3.82 -22.64
C ILE A 322 11.45 -2.80 -21.50
N ASP A 323 11.07 -3.21 -20.27
CA ASP A 323 11.19 -2.35 -19.10
C ASP A 323 12.66 -1.99 -18.84
N ASN A 324 12.95 -0.70 -18.81
CA ASN A 324 14.28 -0.15 -18.57
C ASN A 324 14.40 0.63 -17.24
N ASN A 325 13.37 0.57 -16.40
CA ASN A 325 13.35 1.25 -15.11
C ASN A 325 13.58 0.29 -13.94
N THR A 326 13.28 -0.99 -14.12
CA THR A 326 13.44 -2.01 -13.08
C THR A 326 14.29 -3.16 -13.63
N SER A 327 15.06 -3.81 -12.77
CA SER A 327 15.77 -5.01 -13.17
C SER A 327 14.84 -6.22 -13.20
N MET A 328 14.85 -6.96 -14.31
CA MET A 328 14.12 -8.23 -14.43
C MET A 328 14.56 -9.24 -13.35
N ALA A 329 15.81 -9.19 -12.94
CA ALA A 329 16.35 -10.11 -11.93
C ALA A 329 15.60 -9.98 -10.59
N VAL A 330 15.24 -8.76 -10.17
CA VAL A 330 14.48 -8.50 -8.94
C VAL A 330 13.14 -9.23 -8.98
N THR A 331 12.39 -9.05 -10.07
CA THR A 331 11.07 -9.65 -10.24
C THR A 331 11.15 -11.19 -10.30
N LEU A 332 12.15 -11.73 -11.00
CA LEU A 332 12.39 -13.19 -11.08
C LEU A 332 12.75 -13.79 -9.71
N ILE A 333 13.56 -13.11 -8.90
CA ILE A 333 13.94 -13.60 -7.56
C ILE A 333 12.73 -13.66 -6.66
N VAL A 334 11.89 -12.62 -6.65
CA VAL A 334 10.64 -12.60 -5.87
C VAL A 334 9.74 -13.76 -6.30
N ALA A 335 9.45 -13.89 -7.61
CA ALA A 335 8.60 -14.94 -8.14
C ALA A 335 9.12 -16.34 -7.82
N THR A 336 10.44 -16.55 -7.99
CA THR A 336 11.08 -17.84 -7.70
C THR A 336 11.04 -18.19 -6.22
N ARG A 337 11.28 -17.21 -5.32
CA ARG A 337 11.21 -17.43 -3.87
C ARG A 337 9.81 -17.81 -3.44
N LEU A 338 8.78 -17.12 -3.93
CA LEU A 338 7.39 -17.44 -3.65
C LEU A 338 7.03 -18.83 -4.15
N ALA A 339 7.36 -19.18 -5.40
CA ALA A 339 7.11 -20.49 -5.96
C ALA A 339 7.82 -21.62 -5.18
N ASN A 340 9.06 -21.40 -4.72
CA ASN A 340 9.81 -22.36 -3.90
C ASN A 340 9.17 -22.60 -2.52
N TYR A 341 8.40 -21.65 -2.02
CA TYR A 341 7.64 -21.81 -0.78
C TYR A 341 6.24 -22.38 -1.00
N GLY A 342 5.86 -22.65 -2.26
CA GLY A 342 4.59 -23.30 -2.61
C GLY A 342 3.40 -22.34 -2.76
N TYR A 343 3.64 -21.05 -2.87
CA TYR A 343 2.59 -20.07 -3.15
C TYR A 343 2.05 -20.18 -4.58
N ASP A 344 0.79 -19.78 -4.79
CA ASP A 344 0.21 -19.61 -6.13
C ASP A 344 0.79 -18.36 -6.78
N VAL A 345 1.68 -18.56 -7.77
CA VAL A 345 2.40 -17.48 -8.45
C VAL A 345 2.03 -17.45 -9.93
N ASN A 346 1.30 -16.43 -10.32
CA ASN A 346 0.99 -16.11 -11.71
C ASN A 346 1.99 -15.06 -12.22
N PHE A 347 3.09 -15.52 -12.79
CA PHE A 347 4.18 -14.67 -13.30
C PHE A 347 4.22 -14.68 -14.82
N ASP A 348 4.33 -13.49 -15.44
CA ASP A 348 4.51 -13.36 -16.89
C ASP A 348 5.44 -12.20 -17.28
N LEU A 349 6.05 -12.31 -18.46
CA LEU A 349 6.97 -11.37 -19.09
C LEU A 349 6.44 -10.96 -20.48
N PRO A 350 5.38 -10.12 -20.57
CA PRO A 350 4.80 -9.77 -21.85
C PRO A 350 5.78 -8.99 -22.75
N TRP A 351 5.84 -9.43 -24.02
CA TRP A 351 6.74 -8.89 -25.02
C TRP A 351 6.36 -7.48 -25.45
N GLY A 352 7.36 -6.62 -25.65
CA GLY A 352 7.18 -5.25 -26.16
C GLY A 352 6.51 -4.28 -25.17
N ILE A 353 6.31 -4.70 -23.93
CA ILE A 353 5.73 -3.85 -22.89
C ILE A 353 6.85 -3.11 -22.15
N PRO A 354 6.80 -1.76 -22.10
CA PRO A 354 7.74 -0.96 -21.32
C PRO A 354 7.37 -0.96 -19.83
N HIS A 355 8.01 -0.09 -19.04
CA HIS A 355 7.65 0.19 -17.65
C HIS A 355 6.23 0.74 -17.54
N ALA A 356 5.26 -0.13 -17.34
CA ALA A 356 3.82 0.19 -17.34
C ALA A 356 3.04 -0.76 -16.42
N GLY A 357 1.80 -0.41 -16.13
CA GLY A 357 0.84 -1.23 -15.41
C GLY A 357 -0.56 -1.13 -16.01
N ASP A 358 -1.46 -1.96 -15.53
CA ASP A 358 -2.88 -1.99 -15.89
C ASP A 358 -3.16 -2.13 -17.41
N TYR A 359 -2.20 -2.71 -18.16
CA TYR A 359 -2.31 -2.89 -19.60
C TYR A 359 -3.08 -4.15 -20.03
N ASP A 360 -3.47 -4.98 -19.09
CA ASP A 360 -4.12 -6.27 -19.28
C ASP A 360 -5.29 -6.46 -18.30
N LEU A 361 -6.15 -5.44 -18.17
CA LEU A 361 -7.25 -5.41 -17.18
C LEU A 361 -8.17 -6.63 -17.30
N GLU A 362 -8.52 -7.07 -18.51
CA GLU A 362 -9.35 -8.25 -18.70
C GLU A 362 -8.72 -9.48 -18.06
N GLU A 363 -7.44 -9.74 -18.32
CA GLU A 363 -6.70 -10.86 -17.74
C GLU A 363 -6.56 -10.73 -16.22
N LEU A 364 -6.29 -9.51 -15.71
CA LEU A 364 -6.22 -9.25 -14.28
C LEU A 364 -7.52 -9.63 -13.58
N PHE A 365 -8.67 -9.16 -14.09
CA PHE A 365 -9.95 -9.41 -13.44
C PHE A 365 -10.46 -10.83 -13.66
N ASP A 366 -10.09 -11.49 -14.75
CA ASP A 366 -10.35 -12.93 -14.94
C ASP A 366 -9.53 -13.78 -13.96
N TRP A 367 -8.28 -13.41 -13.69
CA TRP A 367 -7.46 -14.02 -12.64
C TRP A 367 -8.08 -13.78 -11.24
N ILE A 368 -8.51 -12.56 -10.92
CA ILE A 368 -9.23 -12.27 -9.65
C ILE A 368 -10.46 -13.17 -9.54
N ASP A 369 -11.28 -13.21 -10.58
CA ASP A 369 -12.49 -14.01 -10.62
C ASP A 369 -12.23 -15.51 -10.39
N LYS A 370 -11.10 -16.01 -10.86
CA LYS A 370 -10.68 -17.39 -10.65
C LYS A 370 -10.33 -17.64 -9.18
N ILE A 371 -9.39 -16.90 -8.63
CA ILE A 371 -8.85 -17.15 -7.27
C ILE A 371 -9.86 -16.91 -6.15
N VAL A 372 -10.84 -16.02 -6.33
CA VAL A 372 -11.87 -15.76 -5.30
C VAL A 372 -13.00 -16.81 -5.29
N ASN A 373 -13.07 -17.68 -6.29
CA ASN A 373 -14.09 -18.73 -6.41
C ASN A 373 -13.51 -20.15 -6.31
N GLU A 374 -12.20 -20.30 -6.11
CA GLU A 374 -11.55 -21.55 -5.73
C GLU A 374 -11.75 -21.83 -4.23
#